data_2ac6f725cdf0a6cde77937c9d3236b91
#
_entry.id   2ac6f725cdf0a6cde77937c9d3236b91
#
_cell.length_a   1.000
_cell.length_b   1.000
_cell.length_c   1.000
_cell.angle_alpha   90.00
_cell.angle_beta   90.00
_cell.angle_gamma   90.00
#
_symmetry.space_group_name_H-M   'P 1'
#
loop_
_entity.id
_entity.type
_entity.pdbx_description
1 polymer ?
#
loop_
_entity_poly.entity_id
_entity_poly.type
_entity_poly.pdbx_seq_one_letter_code
_entity_poly.pdbx_strand_id
1 'polypeptide(L)'
;MASFKLPLAPVWVSPFRPFCVLGMAYGIVLMAIWLAARAGYGGVPPGAFAPSLWHGHEMLFGFAAAIICATVLTALPSWAGTPEIRGAPLAGLVALWLAGRAAFWAAGSLPPWVVIAADGALYAALLAVLGPQLRHVANRNYLLLLVVLAGMLAGDVLFLAGHAESGLTTALYAVVLLFALKAGVFAPVFTGNQLRATGRGDQAPFLMPLEVAAVGTVLVLAAVDLADAPRPWRAAAALLAFAVHAGRMLRWRGWRVWDAPLLWTMHVAYAWMVLAFLLLGLGDLGVDGAGRGWMHAFTVGALGSMMLGLMTRVALRHTGRALVPPPAIVGAYWLIQLAALARVGAQLAGADEPWVVAAGLAWIVAFAIYLGCFGRILVSPSLPRVAASPLAVEGRPPGTGGTR
;
A
#
# COMPACT_ATOMS: atom_id res chain seq x y z
N MET A 1 22.05 38.95 7.79
CA MET A 1 21.83 38.06 8.95
C MET A 1 21.60 36.63 8.43
N ALA A 2 22.60 35.74 8.53
CA ALA A 2 22.45 34.34 8.18
C ALA A 2 21.51 33.67 9.21
N SER A 3 20.32 33.30 8.79
CA SER A 3 19.38 32.52 9.59
C SER A 3 20.02 31.15 9.88
N PHE A 4 20.49 30.95 11.09
CA PHE A 4 20.95 29.66 11.61
C PHE A 4 19.72 28.74 11.71
N LYS A 5 19.40 28.05 10.60
CA LYS A 5 18.36 27.01 10.62
C LYS A 5 18.94 25.80 11.34
N LEU A 6 18.45 25.51 12.53
CA LEU A 6 18.76 24.25 13.23
C LEU A 6 18.51 23.07 12.26
N PRO A 7 19.44 22.09 12.22
CA PRO A 7 19.24 20.92 11.38
C PRO A 7 17.94 20.20 11.78
N LEU A 8 17.12 19.85 10.79
CA LEU A 8 15.91 19.06 11.01
C LEU A 8 16.26 17.72 11.65
N ALA A 9 15.51 17.32 12.68
CA ALA A 9 15.63 15.95 13.20
C ALA A 9 15.41 14.94 12.03
N PRO A 10 16.18 13.85 11.97
CA PRO A 10 16.17 12.92 10.83
C PRO A 10 14.77 12.44 10.43
N VAL A 11 13.87 12.27 11.37
CA VAL A 11 12.49 11.81 11.13
C VAL A 11 11.68 12.80 10.27
N TRP A 12 12.01 14.10 10.28
CA TRP A 12 11.28 15.15 9.56
C TRP A 12 11.90 15.54 8.21
N VAL A 13 12.96 14.85 7.78
CA VAL A 13 13.62 15.19 6.51
C VAL A 13 12.93 14.63 5.29
N SER A 14 12.05 13.61 5.45
CA SER A 14 11.30 13.03 4.33
C SER A 14 10.07 12.27 4.82
N PRO A 15 8.95 12.30 4.07
CA PRO A 15 7.66 11.73 4.49
C PRO A 15 7.69 10.24 4.82
N PHE A 16 8.51 9.44 4.10
CA PHE A 16 8.57 8.00 4.35
C PHE A 16 8.97 7.64 5.79
N ARG A 17 9.75 8.48 6.44
CA ARG A 17 10.30 8.20 7.77
C ARG A 17 9.22 8.13 8.85
N PRO A 18 8.49 9.23 9.16
CA PRO A 18 7.48 9.20 10.21
C PRO A 18 6.29 8.31 9.83
N PHE A 19 5.79 8.44 8.60
CA PHE A 19 4.61 7.67 8.18
C PHE A 19 4.87 6.17 8.09
N CYS A 20 6.09 5.74 7.71
CA CYS A 20 6.42 4.33 7.68
C CYS A 20 6.53 3.73 9.10
N VAL A 21 7.23 4.43 10.03
CA VAL A 21 7.33 3.96 11.42
C VAL A 21 5.94 3.88 12.07
N LEU A 22 5.17 4.96 11.98
CA LEU A 22 3.84 5.04 12.58
C LEU A 22 2.87 4.05 11.93
N GLY A 23 2.80 4.01 10.59
CA GLY A 23 1.91 3.10 9.87
C GLY A 23 2.20 1.63 10.17
N MET A 24 3.48 1.21 10.11
CA MET A 24 3.85 -0.18 10.40
C MET A 24 3.55 -0.57 11.85
N ALA A 25 3.86 0.33 12.82
CA ALA A 25 3.54 0.11 14.23
C ALA A 25 2.02 0.03 14.43
N TYR A 26 1.28 0.92 13.78
CA TYR A 26 -0.17 0.96 13.87
C TYR A 26 -0.80 -0.31 13.30
N GLY A 27 -0.36 -0.80 12.14
CA GLY A 27 -0.84 -2.05 11.55
C GLY A 27 -0.63 -3.28 12.44
N ILE A 28 0.45 -3.31 13.23
CA ILE A 28 0.69 -4.34 14.25
C ILE A 28 -0.33 -4.22 15.38
N VAL A 29 -0.51 -3.01 15.93
CA VAL A 29 -1.43 -2.74 17.04
C VAL A 29 -2.87 -3.07 16.65
N LEU A 30 -3.31 -2.63 15.46
CA LEU A 30 -4.66 -2.91 14.96
C LEU A 30 -4.93 -4.40 14.84
N MET A 31 -3.98 -5.15 14.28
CA MET A 31 -4.13 -6.60 14.13
C MET A 31 -4.13 -7.30 15.49
N ALA A 32 -3.30 -6.88 16.44
CA ALA A 32 -3.29 -7.43 17.79
C ALA A 32 -4.63 -7.19 18.52
N ILE A 33 -5.18 -5.97 18.43
CA ILE A 33 -6.49 -5.64 19.01
C ILE A 33 -7.60 -6.47 18.34
N TRP A 34 -7.56 -6.60 17.00
CA TRP A 34 -8.52 -7.40 16.26
C TRP A 34 -8.51 -8.87 16.70
N LEU A 35 -7.32 -9.48 16.82
CA LEU A 35 -7.20 -10.87 17.28
C LEU A 35 -7.63 -11.02 18.73
N ALA A 36 -7.29 -10.09 19.62
CA ALA A 36 -7.71 -10.11 21.01
C ALA A 36 -9.23 -10.02 21.14
N ALA A 37 -9.88 -9.11 20.39
CA ALA A 37 -11.33 -8.98 20.36
C ALA A 37 -12.02 -10.25 19.87
N ARG A 38 -11.49 -10.91 18.84
CA ARG A 38 -12.00 -12.19 18.35
C ARG A 38 -11.84 -13.33 19.37
N ALA A 39 -10.75 -13.32 20.13
CA ALA A 39 -10.52 -14.31 21.19
C ALA A 39 -11.32 -14.02 22.48
N GLY A 40 -12.15 -12.98 22.50
CA GLY A 40 -12.94 -12.60 23.67
C GLY A 40 -12.18 -11.81 24.73
N TYR A 41 -10.96 -11.40 24.46
CA TYR A 41 -10.16 -10.55 25.35
C TYR A 41 -10.43 -9.05 25.08
N GLY A 42 -11.53 -8.53 25.62
CA GLY A 42 -11.93 -7.15 25.44
C GLY A 42 -12.64 -6.88 24.12
N GLY A 43 -13.03 -5.62 23.91
CA GLY A 43 -13.65 -5.13 22.66
C GLY A 43 -12.68 -4.28 21.85
N VAL A 44 -13.08 -3.98 20.61
CA VAL A 44 -12.48 -2.87 19.86
C VAL A 44 -12.78 -1.54 20.58
N PRO A 45 -12.01 -0.46 20.37
CA PRO A 45 -12.26 0.84 21.02
C PRO A 45 -13.74 1.22 20.97
N PRO A 46 -14.28 1.83 22.02
CA PRO A 46 -15.68 2.10 22.15
C PRO A 46 -16.13 3.06 21.04
N GLY A 47 -16.74 2.46 20.04
CA GLY A 47 -17.33 3.13 18.90
C GLY A 47 -18.70 2.55 18.62
N ALA A 48 -19.46 3.24 17.82
CA ALA A 48 -20.76 2.76 17.34
C ALA A 48 -20.64 1.69 16.24
N PHE A 49 -19.42 1.16 16.03
CA PHE A 49 -19.15 0.28 14.88
C PHE A 49 -18.97 -1.18 15.29
N ALA A 50 -19.49 -2.08 14.45
CA ALA A 50 -19.19 -3.51 14.57
C ALA A 50 -17.67 -3.76 14.43
N PRO A 51 -17.08 -4.76 15.12
CA PRO A 51 -15.65 -5.01 15.10
C PRO A 51 -15.07 -5.19 13.69
N SER A 52 -15.79 -5.78 12.75
CA SER A 52 -15.37 -5.94 11.35
C SER A 52 -15.30 -4.61 10.60
N LEU A 53 -16.25 -3.71 10.84
CA LEU A 53 -16.26 -2.37 10.25
C LEU A 53 -15.15 -1.51 10.82
N TRP A 54 -14.94 -1.57 12.15
CA TRP A 54 -13.80 -0.92 12.80
C TRP A 54 -12.47 -1.40 12.21
N HIS A 55 -12.29 -2.72 12.08
CA HIS A 55 -11.09 -3.31 11.48
C HIS A 55 -10.88 -2.81 10.05
N GLY A 56 -11.91 -2.87 9.21
CA GLY A 56 -11.83 -2.41 7.82
C GLY A 56 -11.46 -0.94 7.71
N HIS A 57 -12.09 -0.08 8.52
CA HIS A 57 -11.82 1.34 8.56
C HIS A 57 -10.37 1.62 8.95
N GLU A 58 -9.92 1.10 10.07
CA GLU A 58 -8.58 1.36 10.59
C GLU A 58 -7.48 0.77 9.72
N MET A 59 -7.71 -0.36 9.06
CA MET A 59 -6.76 -0.91 8.10
C MET A 59 -6.63 -0.06 6.84
N LEU A 60 -7.70 0.58 6.37
CA LEU A 60 -7.67 1.45 5.18
C LEU A 60 -7.24 2.89 5.53
N PHE A 61 -7.94 3.55 6.46
CA PHE A 61 -7.73 4.97 6.76
C PHE A 61 -6.64 5.21 7.80
N GLY A 62 -6.32 4.20 8.62
CA GLY A 62 -5.19 4.25 9.55
C GLY A 62 -3.91 3.71 8.91
N PHE A 63 -3.78 2.39 8.79
CA PHE A 63 -2.56 1.73 8.35
C PHE A 63 -2.21 2.05 6.88
N ALA A 64 -3.11 1.72 5.94
CA ALA A 64 -2.82 1.89 4.52
C ALA A 64 -2.60 3.35 4.14
N ALA A 65 -3.39 4.28 4.69
CA ALA A 65 -3.22 5.71 4.46
C ALA A 65 -1.85 6.23 4.87
N ALA A 66 -1.32 5.82 6.03
CA ALA A 66 0.03 6.19 6.46
C ALA A 66 1.09 5.71 5.45
N ILE A 67 1.01 4.46 4.99
CA ILE A 67 1.98 3.91 4.03
C ILE A 67 1.82 4.54 2.63
N ILE A 68 0.59 4.90 2.24
CA ILE A 68 0.34 5.68 1.01
C ILE A 68 1.00 7.05 1.11
N CYS A 69 0.83 7.77 2.24
CA CYS A 69 1.53 9.04 2.48
C CYS A 69 3.05 8.87 2.45
N ALA A 70 3.58 7.84 3.12
CA ALA A 70 5.01 7.50 3.10
C ALA A 70 5.54 7.35 1.67
N THR A 71 4.81 6.65 0.82
CA THR A 71 5.22 6.34 -0.55
C THR A 71 5.05 7.54 -1.47
N VAL A 72 3.83 8.05 -1.55
CA VAL A 72 3.43 9.06 -2.54
C VAL A 72 4.16 10.37 -2.31
N LEU A 73 4.17 10.88 -1.08
CA LEU A 73 4.82 12.16 -0.78
C LEU A 73 6.33 12.11 -0.94
N THR A 74 6.95 10.95 -0.72
CA THR A 74 8.40 10.76 -0.92
C THR A 74 8.77 10.66 -2.39
N ALA A 75 7.89 10.09 -3.22
CA ALA A 75 8.21 9.82 -4.61
C ALA A 75 7.78 10.95 -5.57
N LEU A 76 6.75 11.72 -5.24
CA LEU A 76 6.26 12.81 -6.08
C LEU A 76 7.33 13.83 -6.52
N PRO A 77 8.27 14.28 -5.66
CA PRO A 77 9.33 15.20 -6.10
C PRO A 77 10.14 14.65 -7.27
N SER A 78 10.46 13.36 -7.26
CA SER A 78 11.22 12.73 -8.34
C SER A 78 10.38 12.34 -9.55
N TRP A 79 9.08 12.10 -9.40
CA TRP A 79 8.19 11.68 -10.49
C TRP A 79 7.57 12.84 -11.24
N ALA A 80 7.19 13.88 -10.51
CA ALA A 80 6.36 14.97 -11.00
C ALA A 80 7.01 16.36 -10.82
N GLY A 81 8.22 16.41 -10.24
CA GLY A 81 8.91 17.67 -9.98
C GLY A 81 8.26 18.53 -8.91
N THR A 82 7.43 17.94 -8.04
CA THR A 82 6.76 18.70 -6.96
C THR A 82 7.76 19.07 -5.86
N PRO A 83 7.51 20.13 -5.08
CA PRO A 83 8.32 20.45 -3.90
C PRO A 83 8.30 19.32 -2.88
N GLU A 84 9.43 19.09 -2.23
CA GLU A 84 9.54 18.10 -1.16
C GLU A 84 8.87 18.61 0.12
N ILE A 85 7.96 17.82 0.70
CA ILE A 85 7.29 18.11 1.97
C ILE A 85 8.17 17.60 3.10
N ARG A 86 8.68 18.52 3.96
CA ARG A 86 9.58 18.22 5.08
C ARG A 86 9.42 19.23 6.21
N GLY A 87 9.98 18.92 7.38
CA GLY A 87 9.92 19.80 8.56
C GLY A 87 8.51 20.02 9.08
N ALA A 88 8.14 21.25 9.40
CA ALA A 88 6.84 21.60 10.00
C ALA A 88 5.63 21.21 9.14
N PRO A 89 5.60 21.39 7.80
CA PRO A 89 4.50 20.89 6.99
C PRO A 89 4.32 19.37 7.07
N LEU A 90 5.42 18.61 7.11
CA LEU A 90 5.35 17.17 7.30
C LEU A 90 4.82 16.79 8.67
N ALA A 91 5.30 17.46 9.72
CA ALA A 91 4.80 17.27 11.08
C ALA A 91 3.30 17.59 11.20
N GLY A 92 2.83 18.62 10.49
CA GLY A 92 1.41 18.94 10.39
C GLY A 92 0.58 17.81 9.77
N LEU A 93 1.03 17.20 8.67
CA LEU A 93 0.33 16.06 8.06
C LEU A 93 0.30 14.84 8.99
N VAL A 94 1.40 14.58 9.70
CA VAL A 94 1.44 13.50 10.71
C VAL A 94 0.49 13.79 11.86
N ALA A 95 0.42 15.03 12.33
CA ALA A 95 -0.51 15.44 13.39
C ALA A 95 -1.98 15.29 12.95
N LEU A 96 -2.31 15.62 11.69
CA LEU A 96 -3.66 15.40 11.14
C LEU A 96 -3.99 13.90 11.10
N TRP A 97 -3.06 13.05 10.67
CA TRP A 97 -3.28 11.59 10.70
C TRP A 97 -3.54 11.11 12.14
N LEU A 98 -2.72 11.51 13.11
CA LEU A 98 -2.89 11.13 14.52
C LEU A 98 -4.22 11.65 15.10
N ALA A 99 -4.61 12.89 14.77
CA ALA A 99 -5.87 13.46 15.21
C ALA A 99 -7.08 12.69 14.69
N GLY A 100 -7.05 12.25 13.41
CA GLY A 100 -8.08 11.39 12.84
C GLY A 100 -8.18 10.06 13.60
N ARG A 101 -7.04 9.41 13.87
CA ARG A 101 -7.04 8.14 14.63
C ARG A 101 -7.61 8.33 16.03
N ALA A 102 -7.17 9.38 16.74
CA ALA A 102 -7.67 9.68 18.07
C ALA A 102 -9.18 9.98 18.08
N ALA A 103 -9.66 10.76 17.11
CA ALA A 103 -11.08 11.09 16.97
C ALA A 103 -11.93 9.84 16.65
N PHE A 104 -11.47 8.96 15.73
CA PHE A 104 -12.17 7.73 15.41
C PHE A 104 -12.25 6.76 16.61
N TRP A 105 -11.16 6.62 17.37
CA TRP A 105 -11.14 5.79 18.57
C TRP A 105 -12.03 6.35 19.69
N ALA A 106 -12.29 7.66 19.67
CA ALA A 106 -13.19 8.34 20.59
C ALA A 106 -14.60 8.59 19.99
N ALA A 107 -14.95 7.98 18.85
CA ALA A 107 -16.18 8.27 18.12
C ALA A 107 -17.45 8.09 18.95
N GLY A 108 -17.46 7.17 19.95
CA GLY A 108 -18.57 7.01 20.89
C GLY A 108 -18.78 8.17 21.87
N SER A 109 -17.77 9.06 22.01
CA SER A 109 -17.77 10.17 22.96
C SER A 109 -17.73 11.55 22.30
N LEU A 110 -17.55 11.59 20.98
CA LEU A 110 -17.45 12.83 20.19
C LEU A 110 -18.68 13.02 19.29
N PRO A 111 -19.07 14.29 19.03
CA PRO A 111 -20.07 14.56 18.00
C PRO A 111 -19.63 14.00 16.63
N PRO A 112 -20.51 13.39 15.83
CA PRO A 112 -20.16 12.77 14.55
C PRO A 112 -19.41 13.71 13.59
N TRP A 113 -19.79 14.99 13.53
CA TRP A 113 -19.15 15.97 12.67
C TRP A 113 -17.68 16.25 13.06
N VAL A 114 -17.34 16.13 14.37
CA VAL A 114 -15.94 16.27 14.84
C VAL A 114 -15.11 15.11 14.33
N VAL A 115 -15.64 13.89 14.41
CA VAL A 115 -14.94 12.69 13.91
C VAL A 115 -14.73 12.79 12.41
N ILE A 116 -15.78 13.13 11.64
CA ILE A 116 -15.71 13.32 10.18
C ILE A 116 -14.66 14.38 9.80
N ALA A 117 -14.70 15.53 10.49
CA ALA A 117 -13.76 16.62 10.21
C ALA A 117 -12.31 16.25 10.56
N ALA A 118 -12.08 15.57 11.67
CA ALA A 118 -10.74 15.20 12.11
C ALA A 118 -10.15 14.07 11.25
N ASP A 119 -10.94 13.08 10.91
CA ASP A 119 -10.47 11.93 10.12
C ASP A 119 -10.25 12.31 8.65
N GLY A 120 -11.19 13.03 8.04
CA GLY A 120 -11.07 13.52 6.66
C GLY A 120 -10.01 14.62 6.47
N ALA A 121 -9.54 15.27 7.56
CA ALA A 121 -8.63 16.41 7.47
C ALA A 121 -7.31 16.10 6.75
N LEU A 122 -6.76 14.90 6.93
CA LEU A 122 -5.55 14.48 6.22
C LEU A 122 -5.74 14.52 4.70
N TYR A 123 -6.82 13.93 4.21
CA TYR A 123 -7.09 13.85 2.76
C TYR A 123 -7.42 15.22 2.18
N ALA A 124 -8.18 16.04 2.91
CA ALA A 124 -8.46 17.42 2.54
C ALA A 124 -7.18 18.24 2.42
N ALA A 125 -6.27 18.12 3.40
CA ALA A 125 -4.96 18.78 3.37
C ALA A 125 -4.10 18.29 2.20
N LEU A 126 -4.07 16.98 1.92
CA LEU A 126 -3.35 16.42 0.78
C LEU A 126 -3.90 16.94 -0.56
N LEU A 127 -5.22 16.99 -0.72
CA LEU A 127 -5.87 17.54 -1.91
C LEU A 127 -5.53 19.03 -2.07
N ALA A 128 -5.57 19.81 -0.98
CA ALA A 128 -5.26 21.24 -1.01
C ALA A 128 -3.78 21.51 -1.35
N VAL A 129 -2.86 20.68 -0.86
CA VAL A 129 -1.41 20.83 -1.11
C VAL A 129 -1.02 20.32 -2.49
N LEU A 130 -1.50 19.12 -2.87
CA LEU A 130 -1.07 18.45 -4.11
C LEU A 130 -1.88 18.91 -5.34
N GLY A 131 -3.14 19.29 -5.17
CA GLY A 131 -4.00 19.71 -6.28
C GLY A 131 -3.42 20.82 -7.13
N PRO A 132 -2.99 21.97 -6.55
CA PRO A 132 -2.32 23.04 -7.29
C PRO A 132 -1.03 22.59 -7.99
N GLN A 133 -0.23 21.74 -7.33
CA GLN A 133 1.05 21.26 -7.86
C GLN A 133 0.85 20.33 -9.06
N LEU A 134 -0.04 19.35 -8.94
CA LEU A 134 -0.26 18.34 -9.98
C LEU A 134 -0.95 18.87 -11.22
N ARG A 135 -1.70 19.98 -11.14
CA ARG A 135 -2.31 20.64 -12.32
C ARG A 135 -1.27 21.19 -13.29
N HIS A 136 -0.07 21.50 -12.82
CA HIS A 136 1.02 22.06 -13.63
C HIS A 136 2.01 21.00 -14.15
N VAL A 137 1.84 19.73 -13.75
CA VAL A 137 2.70 18.64 -14.20
C VAL A 137 2.32 18.23 -15.63
N ALA A 138 3.33 18.09 -16.50
CA ALA A 138 3.13 17.74 -17.91
C ALA A 138 2.44 16.38 -18.09
N ASN A 139 2.79 15.40 -17.28
CA ASN A 139 2.13 14.08 -17.31
C ASN A 139 0.80 14.10 -16.56
N ARG A 140 -0.29 14.21 -17.30
CA ARG A 140 -1.67 14.28 -16.75
C ARG A 140 -2.11 13.05 -15.97
N ASN A 141 -1.43 11.90 -16.12
CA ASN A 141 -1.76 10.70 -15.34
C ASN A 141 -1.58 10.90 -13.82
N TYR A 142 -0.79 11.91 -13.40
CA TYR A 142 -0.68 12.26 -11.97
C TYR A 142 -1.97 12.85 -11.39
N LEU A 143 -2.89 13.38 -12.22
CA LEU A 143 -4.20 13.85 -11.77
C LEU A 143 -5.05 12.69 -11.20
N LEU A 144 -4.83 11.45 -11.64
CA LEU A 144 -5.50 10.28 -11.07
C LEU A 144 -5.17 10.08 -9.58
N LEU A 145 -4.06 10.62 -9.10
CA LEU A 145 -3.78 10.63 -7.66
C LEU A 145 -4.79 11.49 -6.89
N LEU A 146 -5.25 12.61 -7.48
CA LEU A 146 -6.31 13.42 -6.85
C LEU A 146 -7.64 12.66 -6.80
N VAL A 147 -7.93 11.84 -7.81
CA VAL A 147 -9.11 10.95 -7.81
C VAL A 147 -9.00 9.93 -6.67
N VAL A 148 -7.82 9.35 -6.47
CA VAL A 148 -7.56 8.43 -5.35
C VAL A 148 -7.77 9.11 -4.01
N LEU A 149 -7.17 10.29 -3.81
CA LEU A 149 -7.31 11.04 -2.55
C LEU A 149 -8.76 11.50 -2.30
N ALA A 150 -9.47 11.92 -3.34
CA ALA A 150 -10.88 12.26 -3.26
C ALA A 150 -11.75 11.03 -2.95
N GLY A 151 -11.42 9.87 -3.53
CA GLY A 151 -12.08 8.60 -3.23
C GLY A 151 -11.85 8.15 -1.79
N MET A 152 -10.63 8.32 -1.26
CA MET A 152 -10.35 8.05 0.16
C MET A 152 -11.16 8.98 1.08
N LEU A 153 -11.18 10.30 0.79
CA LEU A 153 -11.98 11.26 1.55
C LEU A 153 -13.48 10.93 1.48
N ALA A 154 -14.00 10.67 0.29
CA ALA A 154 -15.41 10.33 0.10
C ALA A 154 -15.79 9.04 0.84
N GLY A 155 -14.92 8.03 0.77
CA GLY A 155 -15.13 6.76 1.47
C GLY A 155 -15.15 6.93 3.00
N ASP A 156 -14.25 7.74 3.54
CA ASP A 156 -14.20 8.06 4.97
C ASP A 156 -15.47 8.80 5.42
N VAL A 157 -15.86 9.85 4.70
CA VAL A 157 -17.08 10.62 4.98
C VAL A 157 -18.33 9.74 4.89
N LEU A 158 -18.45 8.90 3.86
CA LEU A 158 -19.56 7.97 3.73
C LEU A 158 -19.63 6.98 4.89
N PHE A 159 -18.49 6.41 5.27
CA PHE A 159 -18.41 5.48 6.41
C PHE A 159 -18.92 6.14 7.69
N LEU A 160 -18.39 7.33 8.02
CA LEU A 160 -18.74 8.05 9.24
C LEU A 160 -20.14 8.67 9.22
N ALA A 161 -20.70 8.88 8.03
CA ALA A 161 -22.10 9.32 7.84
C ALA A 161 -23.13 8.18 7.94
N GLY A 162 -22.71 6.95 8.27
CA GLY A 162 -23.61 5.80 8.46
C GLY A 162 -23.72 4.86 7.25
N HIS A 163 -23.00 5.13 6.15
CA HIS A 163 -22.93 4.28 4.96
C HIS A 163 -21.61 3.47 4.97
N ALA A 164 -21.39 2.70 6.04
CA ALA A 164 -20.10 2.10 6.34
C ALA A 164 -19.58 1.16 5.24
N GLU A 165 -20.42 0.28 4.70
CA GLU A 165 -20.02 -0.67 3.64
C GLU A 165 -19.66 0.07 2.33
N SER A 166 -20.51 1.00 1.89
CA SER A 166 -20.24 1.81 0.70
C SER A 166 -19.01 2.67 0.88
N GLY A 167 -18.77 3.20 2.08
CA GLY A 167 -17.58 3.97 2.43
C GLY A 167 -16.30 3.13 2.30
N LEU A 168 -16.28 1.94 2.91
CA LEU A 168 -15.15 1.00 2.81
C LEU A 168 -14.90 0.56 1.36
N THR A 169 -15.96 0.26 0.61
CA THR A 169 -15.87 -0.14 -0.79
C THR A 169 -15.30 0.98 -1.66
N THR A 170 -15.75 2.23 -1.46
CA THR A 170 -15.23 3.40 -2.15
C THR A 170 -13.73 3.60 -1.89
N ALA A 171 -13.32 3.56 -0.63
CA ALA A 171 -11.91 3.67 -0.25
C ALA A 171 -11.07 2.50 -0.78
N LEU A 172 -11.60 1.28 -0.73
CA LEU A 172 -10.91 0.10 -1.25
C LEU A 172 -10.63 0.24 -2.75
N TYR A 173 -11.62 0.65 -3.56
CA TYR A 173 -11.40 0.88 -5.00
C TYR A 173 -10.45 2.05 -5.28
N ALA A 174 -10.44 3.09 -4.45
CA ALA A 174 -9.42 4.14 -4.55
C ALA A 174 -8.00 3.59 -4.34
N VAL A 175 -7.81 2.68 -3.37
CA VAL A 175 -6.53 2.01 -3.12
C VAL A 175 -6.20 1.00 -4.24
N VAL A 176 -7.17 0.25 -4.76
CA VAL A 176 -6.99 -0.63 -5.93
C VAL A 176 -6.52 0.17 -7.15
N LEU A 177 -7.13 1.32 -7.40
CA LEU A 177 -6.73 2.23 -8.49
C LEU A 177 -5.29 2.72 -8.30
N LEU A 178 -4.94 3.17 -7.09
CA LEU A 178 -3.57 3.59 -6.78
C LEU A 178 -2.57 2.45 -7.00
N PHE A 179 -2.93 1.25 -6.54
CA PHE A 179 -2.09 0.06 -6.70
C PHE A 179 -1.89 -0.27 -8.20
N ALA A 180 -2.95 -0.32 -8.99
CA ALA A 180 -2.89 -0.58 -10.44
C ALA A 180 -2.03 0.45 -11.18
N LEU A 181 -2.14 1.74 -10.80
CA LEU A 181 -1.36 2.83 -11.36
C LEU A 181 0.13 2.72 -11.01
N LYS A 182 0.45 2.50 -9.74
CA LYS A 182 1.83 2.62 -9.25
C LYS A 182 2.61 1.31 -9.35
N ALA A 183 2.02 0.18 -8.95
CA ALA A 183 2.65 -1.12 -9.12
C ALA A 183 2.89 -1.44 -10.59
N GLY A 184 1.96 -1.04 -11.47
CA GLY A 184 2.08 -1.18 -12.91
C GLY A 184 3.17 -0.34 -13.56
N VAL A 185 3.76 0.61 -12.84
CA VAL A 185 4.96 1.34 -13.27
C VAL A 185 6.20 0.78 -12.57
N PHE A 186 6.14 0.56 -11.26
CA PHE A 186 7.32 0.13 -10.49
C PHE A 186 7.82 -1.26 -10.88
N ALA A 187 6.91 -2.23 -10.98
CA ALA A 187 7.31 -3.60 -11.28
C ALA A 187 8.06 -3.71 -12.62
N PRO A 188 7.53 -3.22 -13.76
CA PRO A 188 8.25 -3.32 -15.04
C PRO A 188 9.51 -2.45 -15.10
N VAL A 189 9.50 -1.24 -14.53
CA VAL A 189 10.67 -0.35 -14.55
C VAL A 189 11.83 -0.92 -13.73
N PHE A 190 11.55 -1.40 -12.52
CA PHE A 190 12.60 -1.97 -11.67
C PHE A 190 13.07 -3.31 -12.21
N THR A 191 12.18 -4.13 -12.78
CA THR A 191 12.55 -5.36 -13.49
C THR A 191 13.46 -5.06 -14.68
N GLY A 192 13.13 -4.08 -15.51
CA GLY A 192 13.95 -3.66 -16.63
C GLY A 192 15.33 -3.17 -16.19
N ASN A 193 15.41 -2.39 -15.12
CA ASN A 193 16.69 -1.94 -14.55
C ASN A 193 17.56 -3.13 -14.12
N GLN A 194 16.97 -4.13 -13.45
CA GLN A 194 17.68 -5.34 -13.03
C GLN A 194 18.13 -6.19 -14.22
N LEU A 195 17.27 -6.38 -15.20
CA LEU A 195 17.60 -7.16 -16.40
C LEU A 195 18.77 -6.52 -17.17
N ARG A 196 18.76 -5.20 -17.34
CA ARG A 196 19.88 -4.47 -17.95
C ARG A 196 21.16 -4.61 -17.14
N ALA A 197 21.08 -4.38 -15.83
CA ALA A 197 22.24 -4.46 -14.95
C ALA A 197 22.88 -5.86 -14.90
N THR A 198 22.09 -6.93 -15.16
CA THR A 198 22.58 -8.31 -15.16
C THR A 198 22.82 -8.89 -16.56
N GLY A 199 22.64 -8.10 -17.63
CA GLY A 199 22.76 -8.59 -19.01
C GLY A 199 21.69 -9.60 -19.43
N ARG A 200 20.57 -9.71 -18.68
CA ARG A 200 19.50 -10.69 -18.93
C ARG A 200 18.37 -10.18 -19.81
N GLY A 201 18.46 -8.94 -20.29
CA GLY A 201 17.48 -8.34 -21.18
C GLY A 201 17.15 -6.89 -20.81
N ASP A 202 16.03 -6.40 -21.30
CA ASP A 202 15.58 -5.03 -21.12
C ASP A 202 14.14 -4.95 -20.60
N GLN A 203 13.71 -3.75 -20.26
CA GLN A 203 12.35 -3.45 -19.84
C GLN A 203 11.37 -3.77 -20.96
N ALA A 204 10.27 -4.45 -20.61
CA ALA A 204 9.15 -4.60 -21.53
C ALA A 204 8.54 -3.22 -21.84
N PRO A 205 8.31 -2.86 -23.11
CA PRO A 205 7.73 -1.57 -23.46
C PRO A 205 6.31 -1.44 -22.93
N PHE A 206 5.94 -0.24 -22.48
CA PHE A 206 4.57 0.08 -22.12
C PHE A 206 3.71 0.08 -23.40
N LEU A 207 2.58 -0.63 -23.35
CA LEU A 207 1.54 -0.56 -24.38
C LEU A 207 0.43 0.36 -23.91
N MET A 208 0.37 1.56 -24.45
CA MET A 208 -0.59 2.58 -24.02
C MET A 208 -2.04 2.09 -23.99
N PRO A 209 -2.55 1.33 -25.01
CA PRO A 209 -3.91 0.79 -24.92
C PRO A 209 -4.13 -0.13 -23.72
N LEU A 210 -3.12 -0.94 -23.37
CA LEU A 210 -3.20 -1.85 -22.22
C LEU A 210 -3.13 -1.09 -20.88
N GLU A 211 -2.32 -0.01 -20.82
CA GLU A 211 -2.23 0.85 -19.65
C GLU A 211 -3.57 1.59 -19.40
N VAL A 212 -4.20 2.10 -20.46
CA VAL A 212 -5.53 2.73 -20.40
C VAL A 212 -6.59 1.70 -20.00
N ALA A 213 -6.58 0.51 -20.60
CA ALA A 213 -7.50 -0.58 -20.25
C ALA A 213 -7.35 -1.01 -18.79
N ALA A 214 -6.12 -1.08 -18.26
CA ALA A 214 -5.89 -1.42 -16.86
C ALA A 214 -6.53 -0.42 -15.89
N VAL A 215 -6.44 0.87 -16.18
CA VAL A 215 -7.12 1.91 -15.38
C VAL A 215 -8.63 1.84 -15.60
N GLY A 216 -9.07 1.76 -16.86
CA GLY A 216 -10.48 1.75 -17.24
C GLY A 216 -11.25 0.59 -16.62
N THR A 217 -10.67 -0.63 -16.58
CA THR A 217 -11.33 -1.79 -15.99
C THR A 217 -11.53 -1.67 -14.49
N VAL A 218 -10.57 -1.06 -13.76
CA VAL A 218 -10.74 -0.77 -12.33
C VAL A 218 -11.87 0.25 -12.11
N LEU A 219 -11.92 1.32 -12.91
CA LEU A 219 -12.95 2.34 -12.79
C LEU A 219 -14.35 1.79 -13.14
N VAL A 220 -14.44 0.97 -14.18
CA VAL A 220 -15.70 0.30 -14.55
C VAL A 220 -16.16 -0.65 -13.46
N LEU A 221 -15.26 -1.48 -12.92
CA LEU A 221 -15.58 -2.39 -11.83
C LEU A 221 -16.06 -1.63 -10.60
N ALA A 222 -15.36 -0.56 -10.21
CA ALA A 222 -15.76 0.30 -9.10
C ALA A 222 -17.16 0.92 -9.33
N ALA A 223 -17.41 1.44 -10.52
CA ALA A 223 -18.71 2.04 -10.85
C ALA A 223 -19.85 1.01 -10.80
N VAL A 224 -19.63 -0.19 -11.33
CA VAL A 224 -20.62 -1.27 -11.34
C VAL A 224 -20.92 -1.76 -9.91
N ASP A 225 -19.90 -1.91 -9.07
CA ASP A 225 -20.07 -2.37 -7.69
C ASP A 225 -20.72 -1.29 -6.81
N LEU A 226 -20.26 -0.04 -6.89
CA LEU A 226 -20.82 1.08 -6.12
C LEU A 226 -22.26 1.46 -6.54
N ALA A 227 -22.63 1.15 -7.77
CA ALA A 227 -24.01 1.30 -8.25
C ALA A 227 -24.93 0.14 -7.86
N ASP A 228 -24.43 -0.83 -7.08
CA ASP A 228 -25.15 -2.07 -6.70
C ASP A 228 -25.77 -2.78 -7.92
N ALA A 229 -25.02 -2.81 -9.03
CA ALA A 229 -25.48 -3.42 -10.27
C ALA A 229 -25.62 -4.95 -10.10
N PRO A 230 -26.49 -5.60 -10.92
CA PRO A 230 -26.69 -7.05 -10.85
C PRO A 230 -25.37 -7.83 -10.93
N ARG A 231 -25.25 -8.89 -10.13
CA ARG A 231 -24.03 -9.74 -10.04
C ARG A 231 -23.40 -10.12 -11.38
N PRO A 232 -24.17 -10.49 -12.46
CA PRO A 232 -23.55 -10.83 -13.75
C PRO A 232 -22.72 -9.69 -14.36
N TRP A 233 -23.13 -8.43 -14.18
CA TRP A 233 -22.39 -7.28 -14.68
C TRP A 233 -21.11 -7.04 -13.86
N ARG A 234 -21.18 -7.23 -12.53
CA ARG A 234 -20.00 -7.13 -11.67
C ARG A 234 -19.03 -8.28 -11.95
N ALA A 235 -19.53 -9.50 -12.15
CA ALA A 235 -18.70 -10.63 -12.58
C ALA A 235 -17.99 -10.36 -13.90
N ALA A 236 -18.70 -9.84 -14.91
CA ALA A 236 -18.12 -9.53 -16.21
C ALA A 236 -17.04 -8.45 -16.08
N ALA A 237 -17.29 -7.38 -15.31
CA ALA A 237 -16.32 -6.32 -15.07
C ALA A 237 -15.07 -6.84 -14.32
N ALA A 238 -15.25 -7.69 -13.30
CA ALA A 238 -14.15 -8.28 -12.54
C ALA A 238 -13.31 -9.24 -13.39
N LEU A 239 -13.93 -10.11 -14.19
CA LEU A 239 -13.22 -11.01 -15.10
C LEU A 239 -12.52 -10.27 -16.24
N LEU A 240 -13.07 -9.16 -16.72
CA LEU A 240 -12.39 -8.30 -17.68
C LEU A 240 -11.16 -7.64 -17.03
N ALA A 241 -11.28 -7.13 -15.79
CA ALA A 241 -10.14 -6.60 -15.04
C ALA A 241 -9.08 -7.69 -14.83
N PHE A 242 -9.47 -8.91 -14.42
CA PHE A 242 -8.57 -10.06 -14.33
C PHE A 242 -7.79 -10.28 -15.62
N ALA A 243 -8.47 -10.39 -16.77
CA ALA A 243 -7.83 -10.67 -18.05
C ALA A 243 -6.84 -9.58 -18.48
N VAL A 244 -7.24 -8.30 -18.33
CA VAL A 244 -6.40 -7.15 -18.68
C VAL A 244 -5.16 -7.09 -17.78
N HIS A 245 -5.33 -7.20 -16.47
CA HIS A 245 -4.22 -7.12 -15.52
C HIS A 245 -3.32 -8.36 -15.57
N ALA A 246 -3.85 -9.55 -15.82
CA ALA A 246 -3.04 -10.75 -16.08
C ALA A 246 -2.18 -10.60 -17.33
N GLY A 247 -2.77 -10.17 -18.45
CA GLY A 247 -2.05 -9.90 -19.69
C GLY A 247 -0.96 -8.85 -19.52
N ARG A 248 -1.24 -7.78 -18.74
CA ARG A 248 -0.27 -6.74 -18.40
C ARG A 248 0.91 -7.31 -17.60
N MET A 249 0.64 -8.10 -16.55
CA MET A 249 1.64 -8.71 -15.68
C MET A 249 2.55 -9.69 -16.41
N LEU A 250 1.99 -10.54 -17.26
CA LEU A 250 2.74 -11.53 -18.05
C LEU A 250 3.81 -10.88 -18.94
N ARG A 251 3.56 -9.67 -19.44
CA ARG A 251 4.52 -8.92 -20.27
C ARG A 251 5.77 -8.49 -19.50
N TRP A 252 5.69 -8.30 -18.20
CA TRP A 252 6.81 -7.80 -17.38
C TRP A 252 7.91 -8.83 -17.15
N ARG A 253 7.66 -10.12 -17.46
CA ARG A 253 8.63 -11.22 -17.36
C ARG A 253 9.23 -11.35 -15.95
N GLY A 254 8.40 -11.19 -14.91
CA GLY A 254 8.81 -11.23 -13.50
C GLY A 254 9.57 -12.50 -13.10
N TRP A 255 9.34 -13.62 -13.79
CA TRP A 255 10.08 -14.87 -13.58
C TRP A 255 11.59 -14.75 -13.88
N ARG A 256 12.04 -13.73 -14.61
CA ARG A 256 13.46 -13.51 -14.90
C ARG A 256 14.22 -12.80 -13.78
N VAL A 257 13.54 -12.34 -12.74
CA VAL A 257 14.11 -11.60 -11.60
C VAL A 257 13.76 -12.25 -10.25
N TRP A 258 13.47 -13.56 -10.29
CA TRP A 258 13.11 -14.31 -9.08
C TRP A 258 14.24 -14.40 -8.05
N ASP A 259 15.47 -14.25 -8.48
CA ASP A 259 16.68 -14.13 -7.66
C ASP A 259 16.82 -12.78 -6.92
N ALA A 260 15.96 -11.80 -7.20
CA ALA A 260 15.96 -10.48 -6.59
C ALA A 260 14.75 -10.29 -5.65
N PRO A 261 14.91 -10.46 -4.32
CA PRO A 261 13.78 -10.43 -3.38
C PRO A 261 12.96 -9.13 -3.41
N LEU A 262 13.59 -7.98 -3.61
CA LEU A 262 12.88 -6.70 -3.75
C LEU A 262 11.99 -6.62 -5.00
N LEU A 263 12.20 -7.48 -5.98
CA LEU A 263 11.45 -7.48 -7.24
C LEU A 263 10.39 -8.58 -7.27
N TRP A 264 10.75 -9.82 -6.93
CA TRP A 264 9.74 -10.89 -6.97
C TRP A 264 8.57 -10.60 -6.03
N THR A 265 8.80 -9.97 -4.86
CA THR A 265 7.71 -9.60 -3.95
C THR A 265 6.72 -8.61 -4.61
N MET A 266 7.19 -7.69 -5.48
CA MET A 266 6.31 -6.77 -6.21
C MET A 266 5.49 -7.50 -7.28
N HIS A 267 6.09 -8.48 -7.98
CA HIS A 267 5.37 -9.30 -8.96
C HIS A 267 4.32 -10.19 -8.28
N VAL A 268 4.66 -10.81 -7.15
CA VAL A 268 3.72 -11.61 -6.37
C VAL A 268 2.60 -10.74 -5.80
N ALA A 269 2.91 -9.53 -5.32
CA ALA A 269 1.90 -8.57 -4.89
C ALA A 269 0.91 -8.23 -6.02
N TYR A 270 1.40 -8.03 -7.24
CA TYR A 270 0.53 -7.78 -8.38
C TYR A 270 -0.30 -9.02 -8.77
N ALA A 271 0.28 -10.21 -8.68
CA ALA A 271 -0.44 -11.46 -8.91
C ALA A 271 -1.60 -11.65 -7.93
N TRP A 272 -1.45 -11.24 -6.66
CA TRP A 272 -2.54 -11.25 -5.69
C TRP A 272 -3.69 -10.30 -6.07
N MET A 273 -3.40 -9.12 -6.64
CA MET A 273 -4.45 -8.24 -7.16
C MET A 273 -5.19 -8.89 -8.35
N VAL A 274 -4.44 -9.51 -9.26
CA VAL A 274 -5.03 -10.26 -10.38
C VAL A 274 -5.92 -11.39 -9.87
N LEU A 275 -5.45 -12.14 -8.87
CA LEU A 275 -6.25 -13.18 -8.21
C LEU A 275 -7.50 -12.59 -7.51
N ALA A 276 -7.39 -11.41 -6.90
CA ALA A 276 -8.53 -10.76 -6.27
C ALA A 276 -9.67 -10.49 -7.28
N PHE A 277 -9.36 -9.99 -8.46
CA PHE A 277 -10.35 -9.79 -9.52
C PHE A 277 -10.97 -11.12 -9.99
N LEU A 278 -10.17 -12.18 -10.12
CA LEU A 278 -10.68 -13.51 -10.46
C LEU A 278 -11.65 -14.02 -9.39
N LEU A 279 -11.27 -13.94 -8.10
CA LEU A 279 -12.10 -14.38 -6.98
C LEU A 279 -13.41 -13.61 -6.89
N LEU A 280 -13.39 -12.28 -7.12
CA LEU A 280 -14.62 -11.50 -7.16
C LEU A 280 -15.55 -11.97 -8.27
N GLY A 281 -15.04 -12.12 -9.49
CA GLY A 281 -15.82 -12.58 -10.64
C GLY A 281 -16.39 -13.99 -10.44
N LEU A 282 -15.59 -14.93 -9.93
CA LEU A 282 -16.04 -16.29 -9.63
C LEU A 282 -17.08 -16.32 -8.52
N GLY A 283 -16.93 -15.49 -7.48
CA GLY A 283 -17.91 -15.39 -6.40
C GLY A 283 -19.27 -14.90 -6.88
N ASP A 284 -19.28 -13.92 -7.79
CA ASP A 284 -20.52 -13.43 -8.41
C ASP A 284 -21.18 -14.44 -9.37
N LEU A 285 -20.38 -15.37 -9.92
CA LEU A 285 -20.87 -16.51 -10.70
C LEU A 285 -21.30 -17.70 -9.83
N GLY A 286 -21.26 -17.57 -8.51
CA GLY A 286 -21.77 -18.58 -7.57
C GLY A 286 -20.72 -19.57 -7.05
N VAL A 287 -19.43 -19.29 -7.22
CA VAL A 287 -18.37 -20.12 -6.59
C VAL A 287 -18.27 -19.78 -5.11
N ASP A 288 -18.61 -20.75 -4.27
CA ASP A 288 -18.65 -20.59 -2.82
C ASP A 288 -17.30 -20.12 -2.24
N GLY A 289 -17.35 -19.19 -1.30
CA GLY A 289 -16.17 -18.62 -0.63
C GLY A 289 -15.37 -17.61 -1.46
N ALA A 290 -15.37 -17.70 -2.80
CA ALA A 290 -14.57 -16.84 -3.67
C ALA A 290 -14.91 -15.35 -3.48
N GLY A 291 -16.21 -15.01 -3.43
CA GLY A 291 -16.69 -13.64 -3.21
C GLY A 291 -16.30 -13.04 -1.86
N ARG A 292 -15.96 -13.85 -0.85
CA ARG A 292 -15.43 -13.37 0.43
C ARG A 292 -13.91 -13.24 0.41
N GLY A 293 -13.23 -14.05 -0.42
CA GLY A 293 -11.77 -14.12 -0.51
C GLY A 293 -11.13 -12.92 -1.20
N TRP A 294 -11.80 -12.26 -2.13
CA TRP A 294 -11.21 -11.24 -2.98
C TRP A 294 -10.63 -10.04 -2.22
N MET A 295 -11.36 -9.54 -1.20
CA MET A 295 -10.89 -8.39 -0.41
C MET A 295 -9.56 -8.69 0.29
N HIS A 296 -9.41 -9.90 0.86
CA HIS A 296 -8.17 -10.27 1.55
C HIS A 296 -7.07 -10.71 0.58
N ALA A 297 -7.39 -11.24 -0.58
CA ALA A 297 -6.41 -11.41 -1.66
C ALA A 297 -5.80 -10.06 -2.06
N PHE A 298 -6.61 -9.00 -2.14
CA PHE A 298 -6.09 -7.67 -2.40
C PHE A 298 -5.41 -7.06 -1.17
N THR A 299 -6.08 -6.99 -0.01
CA THR A 299 -5.57 -6.21 1.14
C THR A 299 -4.38 -6.88 1.83
N VAL A 300 -4.40 -8.19 2.04
CA VAL A 300 -3.29 -8.93 2.65
C VAL A 300 -2.28 -9.33 1.59
N GLY A 301 -2.73 -9.97 0.53
CA GLY A 301 -1.85 -10.50 -0.52
C GLY A 301 -1.18 -9.38 -1.33
N ALA A 302 -1.97 -8.56 -2.03
CA ALA A 302 -1.41 -7.53 -2.89
C ALA A 302 -0.85 -6.35 -2.10
N LEU A 303 -1.69 -5.68 -1.32
CA LEU A 303 -1.32 -4.44 -0.64
C LEU A 303 -0.27 -4.68 0.44
N GLY A 304 -0.45 -5.70 1.31
CA GLY A 304 0.51 -6.04 2.36
C GLY A 304 1.89 -6.39 1.80
N SER A 305 1.95 -7.23 0.76
CA SER A 305 3.22 -7.57 0.10
C SER A 305 3.89 -6.37 -0.56
N MET A 306 3.11 -5.55 -1.26
CA MET A 306 3.65 -4.35 -1.92
C MET A 306 4.16 -3.34 -0.91
N MET A 307 3.42 -3.09 0.17
CA MET A 307 3.83 -2.17 1.23
C MET A 307 5.15 -2.62 1.87
N LEU A 308 5.26 -3.89 2.21
CA LEU A 308 6.47 -4.44 2.82
C LEU A 308 7.67 -4.37 1.87
N GLY A 309 7.51 -4.79 0.61
CA GLY A 309 8.56 -4.78 -0.40
C GLY A 309 8.98 -3.35 -0.79
N LEU A 310 8.01 -2.49 -1.09
CA LEU A 310 8.29 -1.12 -1.51
C LEU A 310 8.88 -0.28 -0.39
N MET A 311 8.39 -0.40 0.86
CA MET A 311 8.96 0.32 1.99
C MET A 311 10.37 -0.15 2.34
N THR A 312 10.67 -1.44 2.17
CA THR A 312 12.06 -1.94 2.26
C THR A 312 12.95 -1.23 1.24
N ARG A 313 12.52 -1.18 -0.02
CA ARG A 313 13.26 -0.51 -1.09
C ARG A 313 13.43 0.99 -0.81
N VAL A 314 12.37 1.67 -0.38
CA VAL A 314 12.40 3.10 -0.03
C VAL A 314 13.35 3.34 1.15
N ALA A 315 13.26 2.54 2.21
CA ALA A 315 14.13 2.65 3.37
C ALA A 315 15.60 2.51 2.99
N LEU A 316 15.97 1.47 2.24
CA LEU A 316 17.35 1.25 1.80
C LEU A 316 17.84 2.40 0.92
N ARG A 317 17.09 2.75 -0.13
CA ARG A 317 17.52 3.76 -1.10
C ARG A 317 17.66 5.16 -0.49
N HIS A 318 16.63 5.61 0.26
CA HIS A 318 16.60 6.98 0.78
C HIS A 318 17.43 7.18 2.04
N THR A 319 17.99 6.09 2.60
CA THR A 319 18.95 6.18 3.71
C THR A 319 20.39 5.87 3.30
N GLY A 320 20.66 5.79 1.98
CA GLY A 320 22.01 5.62 1.43
C GLY A 320 22.56 4.19 1.55
N ARG A 321 21.70 3.18 1.65
CA ARG A 321 22.08 1.77 1.78
C ARG A 321 21.95 1.04 0.45
N ALA A 322 22.73 -0.05 0.30
CA ALA A 322 22.61 -0.95 -0.85
C ALA A 322 21.19 -1.55 -0.93
N LEU A 323 20.68 -1.75 -2.16
CA LEU A 323 19.36 -2.35 -2.41
C LEU A 323 19.38 -3.88 -2.20
N VAL A 324 19.90 -4.30 -1.06
CA VAL A 324 19.97 -5.71 -0.65
C VAL A 324 19.19 -5.84 0.66
N PRO A 325 18.02 -6.50 0.64
CA PRO A 325 17.22 -6.65 1.85
C PRO A 325 17.91 -7.62 2.82
N PRO A 326 17.89 -7.33 4.14
CA PRO A 326 18.35 -8.28 5.15
C PRO A 326 17.60 -9.62 5.02
N PRO A 327 18.25 -10.77 5.35
CA PRO A 327 17.60 -12.09 5.28
C PRO A 327 16.28 -12.16 6.07
N ALA A 328 16.21 -11.52 7.25
CA ALA A 328 14.99 -11.45 8.05
C ALA A 328 13.82 -10.80 7.28
N ILE A 329 14.09 -9.78 6.46
CA ILE A 329 13.08 -9.14 5.61
C ILE A 329 12.60 -10.08 4.50
N VAL A 330 13.49 -10.90 3.93
CA VAL A 330 13.07 -11.93 2.97
C VAL A 330 12.18 -12.96 3.65
N GLY A 331 12.47 -13.32 4.91
CA GLY A 331 11.57 -14.13 5.75
C GLY A 331 10.21 -13.45 5.97
N ALA A 332 10.19 -12.14 6.23
CA ALA A 332 8.94 -11.38 6.35
C ALA A 332 8.12 -11.36 5.04
N TYR A 333 8.77 -11.35 3.86
CA TYR A 333 8.07 -11.49 2.58
C TYR A 333 7.35 -12.84 2.45
N TRP A 334 7.96 -13.92 2.90
CA TRP A 334 7.31 -15.22 2.92
C TRP A 334 6.18 -15.30 3.95
N LEU A 335 6.36 -14.71 5.14
CA LEU A 335 5.31 -14.66 6.16
C LEU A 335 4.06 -13.95 5.66
N ILE A 336 4.19 -12.85 4.92
CA ILE A 336 3.02 -12.14 4.37
C ILE A 336 2.31 -12.97 3.28
N GLN A 337 3.05 -13.79 2.49
CA GLN A 337 2.43 -14.74 1.56
C GLN A 337 1.65 -15.83 2.32
N LEU A 338 2.23 -16.37 3.38
CA LEU A 338 1.55 -17.36 4.23
C LEU A 338 0.31 -16.76 4.89
N ALA A 339 0.38 -15.50 5.35
CA ALA A 339 -0.78 -14.79 5.88
C ALA A 339 -1.91 -14.66 4.84
N ALA A 340 -1.56 -14.30 3.61
CA ALA A 340 -2.52 -14.17 2.52
C ALA A 340 -3.13 -15.53 2.15
N LEU A 341 -2.32 -16.57 2.00
CA LEU A 341 -2.78 -17.92 1.70
C LEU A 341 -3.69 -18.47 2.79
N ALA A 342 -3.31 -18.31 4.07
CA ALA A 342 -4.12 -18.74 5.20
C ALA A 342 -5.47 -18.00 5.24
N ARG A 343 -5.44 -16.66 5.03
CA ARG A 343 -6.65 -15.83 5.13
C ARG A 343 -7.62 -16.08 3.97
N VAL A 344 -7.13 -16.17 2.75
CA VAL A 344 -7.94 -16.44 1.55
C VAL A 344 -8.39 -17.90 1.54
N GLY A 345 -7.48 -18.83 1.86
CA GLY A 345 -7.79 -20.26 1.92
C GLY A 345 -8.87 -20.59 2.95
N ALA A 346 -8.83 -19.94 4.12
CA ALA A 346 -9.88 -20.07 5.13
C ALA A 346 -11.27 -19.70 4.58
N GLN A 347 -11.36 -18.62 3.81
CA GLN A 347 -12.63 -18.18 3.22
C GLN A 347 -13.13 -19.09 2.11
N LEU A 348 -12.22 -19.63 1.29
CA LEU A 348 -12.57 -20.59 0.25
C LEU A 348 -13.02 -21.93 0.83
N ALA A 349 -12.39 -22.38 1.91
CA ALA A 349 -12.67 -23.66 2.56
C ALA A 349 -13.86 -23.59 3.56
N GLY A 350 -14.38 -22.38 3.86
CA GLY A 350 -15.36 -22.19 4.93
C GLY A 350 -14.81 -22.53 6.34
N ALA A 351 -13.47 -22.53 6.49
CA ALA A 351 -12.75 -22.86 7.72
C ALA A 351 -12.25 -21.59 8.40
N ASP A 352 -12.74 -21.26 9.61
CA ASP A 352 -12.58 -19.90 10.10
C ASP A 352 -11.43 -19.67 11.11
N GLU A 353 -11.58 -20.06 12.38
CA GLU A 353 -10.80 -19.42 13.45
C GLU A 353 -9.28 -19.70 13.42
N PRO A 354 -8.76 -20.93 13.31
CA PRO A 354 -7.33 -21.14 13.41
C PRO A 354 -6.53 -20.45 12.30
N TRP A 355 -7.08 -20.43 11.10
CA TRP A 355 -6.42 -19.83 9.92
C TRP A 355 -6.45 -18.31 9.96
N VAL A 356 -7.52 -17.71 10.50
CA VAL A 356 -7.60 -16.25 10.69
C VAL A 356 -6.58 -15.80 11.73
N VAL A 357 -6.45 -16.54 12.84
CA VAL A 357 -5.45 -16.26 13.87
C VAL A 357 -4.03 -16.44 13.30
N ALA A 358 -3.76 -17.53 12.59
CA ALA A 358 -2.45 -17.77 11.97
C ALA A 358 -2.09 -16.66 10.97
N ALA A 359 -3.03 -16.22 10.14
CA ALA A 359 -2.84 -15.12 9.21
C ALA A 359 -2.51 -13.80 9.92
N GLY A 360 -3.26 -13.48 10.98
CA GLY A 360 -3.03 -12.27 11.77
C GLY A 360 -1.70 -12.27 12.51
N LEU A 361 -1.30 -13.42 13.09
CA LEU A 361 0.01 -13.56 13.73
C LEU A 361 1.15 -13.44 12.71
N ALA A 362 1.03 -14.06 11.54
CA ALA A 362 2.02 -13.94 10.48
C ALA A 362 2.15 -12.49 9.99
N TRP A 363 1.04 -11.75 9.89
CA TRP A 363 1.03 -10.31 9.62
C TRP A 363 1.81 -9.53 10.67
N ILE A 364 1.47 -9.71 11.97
CA ILE A 364 2.13 -9.02 13.08
C ILE A 364 3.64 -9.28 13.04
N VAL A 365 4.06 -10.54 12.89
CA VAL A 365 5.47 -10.91 12.87
C VAL A 365 6.18 -10.29 11.66
N ALA A 366 5.57 -10.31 10.47
CA ALA A 366 6.17 -9.74 9.27
C ALA A 366 6.45 -8.23 9.42
N PHE A 367 5.50 -7.46 9.93
CA PHE A 367 5.66 -6.03 10.14
C PHE A 367 6.53 -5.69 11.36
N ALA A 368 6.54 -6.55 12.39
CA ALA A 368 7.47 -6.42 13.53
C ALA A 368 8.94 -6.63 13.08
N ILE A 369 9.20 -7.61 12.21
CA ILE A 369 10.53 -7.80 11.59
C ILE A 369 10.92 -6.55 10.82
N TYR A 370 10.00 -5.95 10.06
CA TYR A 370 10.29 -4.71 9.34
C TYR A 370 10.71 -3.58 10.30
N LEU A 371 9.96 -3.34 11.35
CA LEU A 371 10.30 -2.32 12.35
C LEU A 371 11.61 -2.64 13.08
N GLY A 372 11.87 -3.90 13.39
CA GLY A 372 13.14 -4.33 13.99
C GLY A 372 14.35 -4.02 13.09
N CYS A 373 14.22 -4.26 11.78
CA CYS A 373 15.29 -4.01 10.82
C CYS A 373 15.47 -2.53 10.48
N PHE A 374 14.36 -1.79 10.34
CA PHE A 374 14.41 -0.44 9.78
C PHE A 374 14.01 0.68 10.76
N GLY A 375 13.33 0.39 11.87
CA GLY A 375 12.85 1.41 12.79
C GLY A 375 13.94 2.38 13.23
N ARG A 376 15.08 1.86 13.71
CA ARG A 376 16.23 2.70 14.08
C ARG A 376 16.82 3.47 12.90
N ILE A 377 16.86 2.86 11.72
CA ILE A 377 17.38 3.49 10.49
C ILE A 377 16.51 4.67 10.08
N LEU A 378 15.18 4.53 10.21
CA LEU A 378 14.22 5.56 9.82
C LEU A 378 14.26 6.81 10.72
N VAL A 379 14.67 6.67 11.98
CA VAL A 379 14.81 7.80 12.91
C VAL A 379 16.25 8.32 13.02
N SER A 380 17.21 7.71 12.30
CA SER A 380 18.61 8.10 12.30
C SER A 380 18.99 8.88 11.02
N PRO A 381 20.10 9.63 11.01
CA PRO A 381 20.62 10.26 9.80
C PRO A 381 20.86 9.25 8.67
N SER A 382 20.68 9.69 7.42
CA SER A 382 21.08 8.88 6.26
C SER A 382 22.60 8.74 6.18
N LEU A 383 23.07 7.63 5.64
CA LEU A 383 24.48 7.51 5.26
C LEU A 383 24.79 8.49 4.14
N PRO A 384 26.05 8.98 4.04
CA PRO A 384 26.47 9.76 2.89
C PRO A 384 26.17 8.99 1.60
N ARG A 385 25.60 9.65 0.60
CA ARG A 385 25.45 9.03 -0.72
C ARG A 385 26.84 8.78 -1.27
N VAL A 386 27.28 7.54 -1.26
CA VAL A 386 28.39 7.13 -2.12
C VAL A 386 27.92 7.41 -3.54
N ALA A 387 28.68 8.21 -4.29
CA ALA A 387 28.37 8.47 -5.70
C ALA A 387 28.05 7.12 -6.36
N ALA A 388 26.85 7.00 -6.91
CA ALA A 388 26.39 5.72 -7.44
C ALA A 388 27.40 5.27 -8.50
N SER A 389 28.18 4.24 -8.18
CA SER A 389 28.88 3.50 -9.24
C SER A 389 27.79 3.06 -10.23
N PRO A 390 27.94 3.29 -11.54
CA PRO A 390 26.95 2.93 -12.54
C PRO A 390 26.55 1.46 -12.54
N LEU A 391 27.21 0.63 -11.72
CA LEU A 391 27.14 -0.83 -11.70
C LEU A 391 26.74 -1.44 -10.34
N ALA A 392 26.04 -0.73 -9.47
CA ALA A 392 25.45 -1.37 -8.29
C ALA A 392 24.26 -2.24 -8.73
N VAL A 393 24.56 -3.44 -9.18
CA VAL A 393 23.60 -4.52 -9.47
C VAL A 393 22.91 -4.89 -8.17
N GLU A 394 21.58 -4.90 -8.18
CA GLU A 394 20.80 -5.43 -7.05
C GLU A 394 21.20 -6.90 -6.82
N GLY A 395 21.83 -7.20 -5.69
CA GLY A 395 22.19 -8.58 -5.32
C GLY A 395 23.69 -8.92 -5.31
N ARG A 396 24.61 -8.01 -5.64
CA ARG A 396 26.03 -8.30 -5.49
C ARG A 396 26.62 -7.65 -4.24
N PRO A 397 27.21 -8.40 -3.30
CA PRO A 397 27.91 -7.81 -2.17
C PRO A 397 29.13 -6.99 -2.65
N PRO A 398 29.49 -5.86 -2.01
CA PRO A 398 30.68 -5.12 -2.34
C PRO A 398 31.92 -5.96 -1.97
N GLY A 399 32.74 -6.28 -2.96
CA GLY A 399 34.06 -6.81 -2.73
C GLY A 399 34.31 -8.25 -3.17
N THR A 400 34.67 -8.44 -4.43
CA THR A 400 35.74 -9.32 -4.88
C THR A 400 36.27 -8.75 -6.19
N GLY A 401 37.00 -7.66 -6.09
CA GLY A 401 37.92 -7.22 -7.12
C GLY A 401 39.18 -8.08 -7.00
N GLY A 402 39.20 -9.22 -7.69
CA GLY A 402 40.42 -9.96 -7.94
C GLY A 402 41.22 -9.25 -9.00
N THR A 403 42.40 -8.82 -8.64
CA THR A 403 43.51 -8.45 -9.51
C THR A 403 43.76 -9.53 -10.57
N ARG A 404 43.64 -9.17 -11.85
CA ARG A 404 44.55 -9.58 -12.92
C ARG A 404 44.45 -8.61 -14.09
#